data_489a1e2eef6c6891ce747a5b6810f619
#
_entry.id   489a1e2eef6c6891ce747a5b6810f619
#
_cell.length_a   1.000
_cell.length_b   1.000
_cell.length_c   1.000
_cell.angle_alpha   90.00
_cell.angle_beta   90.00
_cell.angle_gamma   90.00
#
_symmetry.space_group_name_H-M   'P 1'
#
loop_
_entity.id
_entity.type
_entity.pdbx_description
1 polymer ?
#
loop_
_entity_poly.entity_id
_entity_poly.type
_entity_poly.pdbx_seq_one_letter_code
_entity_poly.pdbx_strand_id
1 'polypeptide(L)'
;MSTAPRPPAGPLTGLRVVELGGIGPGPFAGMLLADQGADVIRVDRPAEAGRASAHPVLHRGRRSVALDLKDPAGAAAVLALTDTADALIEGFRPGVTERLGLGPDVCLERNPRLVYGRMTGWGQDGPLAQTPGHDINYIAVAGALGAIGGAGENPPVPLNLIGDMGGGGMLLALGITSALLHARRTGRGQVVDAAMTDGTAVQLALIHGLMATGRWTDRRAANLFDGGAPFYRTYRTSDGGHLAVGCVEPQFYAALLKALGLTGDPLFAAQHDRDAWPAMGARLAAVFAGRTRAEWEAVFDGSESCVTPVHGLTEAAAHPHNAARGTYYTRDGLLQPAPAPRYLGTPAAVPAPAPVIGSHTRDVLTEAGLAEEQVEALTRGL
;
A
#
# COMPACT_ATOMS: atom_id res chain seq x y z
N MET A 1 -5.17 19.28 27.50
CA MET A 1 -3.91 18.56 27.19
C MET A 1 -3.04 19.50 26.35
N SER A 2 -1.74 19.58 26.62
CA SER A 2 -0.82 20.60 26.06
C SER A 2 -0.82 20.61 24.53
N THR A 3 -1.07 21.78 23.94
CA THR A 3 -0.98 22.09 22.50
C THR A 3 0.45 22.37 22.04
N ALA A 4 1.46 21.75 22.68
CA ALA A 4 2.84 21.91 22.25
C ALA A 4 2.99 21.36 20.82
N PRO A 5 3.60 22.12 19.88
CA PRO A 5 3.82 21.64 18.53
C PRO A 5 4.63 20.35 18.58
N ARG A 6 4.15 19.34 17.88
CA ARG A 6 4.84 18.04 17.74
C ARG A 6 6.25 18.31 17.18
N PRO A 7 7.33 17.74 17.76
CA PRO A 7 8.65 17.92 17.21
C PRO A 7 8.67 17.47 15.74
N PRO A 8 9.41 18.16 14.84
CA PRO A 8 9.50 17.79 13.44
C PRO A 8 9.91 16.33 13.29
N ALA A 9 9.08 15.54 12.65
CA ALA A 9 9.30 14.11 12.48
C ALA A 9 8.87 13.68 11.09
N GLY A 10 9.86 13.45 10.24
CA GLY A 10 9.65 13.06 8.85
C GLY A 10 9.73 14.23 7.86
N PRO A 11 9.95 13.91 6.57
CA PRO A 11 10.18 14.90 5.52
C PRO A 11 8.96 15.72 5.14
N LEU A 12 7.75 15.31 5.54
CA LEU A 12 6.50 16.01 5.26
C LEU A 12 6.01 16.87 6.42
N THR A 13 6.85 17.09 7.43
CA THR A 13 6.52 17.98 8.55
C THR A 13 6.17 19.39 8.04
N GLY A 14 5.05 19.92 8.56
CA GLY A 14 4.52 21.22 8.18
C GLY A 14 3.58 21.18 6.97
N LEU A 15 3.34 20.01 6.39
CA LEU A 15 2.26 19.80 5.40
C LEU A 15 0.97 19.41 6.10
N ARG A 16 -0.14 19.96 5.63
CA ARG A 16 -1.49 19.60 6.08
C ARG A 16 -2.25 18.89 4.95
N VAL A 17 -2.85 17.76 5.28
CA VAL A 17 -3.65 16.94 4.35
C VAL A 17 -5.05 16.74 4.93
N VAL A 18 -6.08 17.05 4.18
CA VAL A 18 -7.46 16.71 4.51
C VAL A 18 -7.81 15.39 3.82
N GLU A 19 -8.24 14.39 4.59
CA GLU A 19 -8.66 13.09 4.09
C GLU A 19 -10.16 12.94 4.28
N LEU A 20 -10.94 12.93 3.19
CA LEU A 20 -12.36 12.60 3.27
C LEU A 20 -12.51 11.09 3.53
N GLY A 21 -13.29 10.74 4.53
CA GLY A 21 -13.44 9.37 5.01
C GLY A 21 -13.74 8.37 3.90
N GLY A 22 -13.05 7.25 3.91
CA GLY A 22 -13.15 6.18 2.92
C GLY A 22 -12.56 4.89 3.47
N ILE A 23 -12.41 3.88 2.61
CA ILE A 23 -11.81 2.57 2.91
C ILE A 23 -10.64 2.28 1.96
N GLY A 24 -9.75 1.36 2.36
CA GLY A 24 -8.69 0.83 1.49
C GLY A 24 -7.61 1.84 1.13
N PRO A 25 -7.41 2.12 -0.17
CA PRO A 25 -6.23 2.81 -0.70
C PRO A 25 -6.11 4.28 -0.30
N GLY A 26 -7.22 5.03 -0.20
CA GLY A 26 -7.19 6.43 0.25
C GLY A 26 -6.65 6.55 1.68
N PRO A 27 -7.25 5.86 2.68
CA PRO A 27 -6.70 5.77 4.02
C PRO A 27 -5.27 5.24 4.09
N PHE A 28 -4.87 4.33 3.21
CA PHE A 28 -3.49 3.86 3.16
C PHE A 28 -2.53 4.96 2.70
N ALA A 29 -2.87 5.73 1.67
CA ALA A 29 -2.11 6.92 1.27
C ALA A 29 -1.99 7.93 2.41
N GLY A 30 -3.12 8.24 3.10
CA GLY A 30 -3.13 9.11 4.27
C GLY A 30 -2.23 8.60 5.40
N MET A 31 -2.19 7.27 5.66
CA MET A 31 -1.26 6.68 6.62
C MET A 31 0.20 6.91 6.22
N LEU A 32 0.54 6.67 4.96
CA LEU A 32 1.92 6.88 4.48
C LEU A 32 2.36 8.35 4.64
N LEU A 33 1.48 9.31 4.34
CA LEU A 33 1.77 10.74 4.51
C LEU A 33 1.89 11.12 6.00
N ALA A 34 1.01 10.60 6.86
CA ALA A 34 1.07 10.82 8.31
C ALA A 34 2.33 10.22 8.94
N ASP A 35 2.71 9.00 8.54
CA ASP A 35 3.94 8.33 8.99
C ASP A 35 5.18 9.15 8.65
N GLN A 36 5.12 9.98 7.61
CA GLN A 36 6.21 10.85 7.18
C GLN A 36 6.11 12.29 7.71
N GLY A 37 5.20 12.52 8.65
CA GLY A 37 5.14 13.76 9.42
C GLY A 37 4.09 14.76 8.95
N ALA A 38 3.28 14.47 7.93
CA ALA A 38 2.18 15.34 7.55
C ALA A 38 1.11 15.39 8.66
N ASP A 39 0.49 16.55 8.87
CA ASP A 39 -0.71 16.72 9.68
C ASP A 39 -1.93 16.26 8.88
N VAL A 40 -2.34 15.01 9.06
CA VAL A 40 -3.48 14.44 8.32
C VAL A 40 -4.74 14.56 9.16
N ILE A 41 -5.70 15.34 8.68
CA ILE A 41 -7.03 15.53 9.28
C ILE A 41 -8.02 14.66 8.51
N ARG A 42 -8.52 13.62 9.18
CA ARG A 42 -9.52 12.74 8.61
C ARG A 42 -10.92 13.21 8.96
N VAL A 43 -11.76 13.36 7.95
CA VAL A 43 -13.18 13.72 8.09
C VAL A 43 -14.00 12.44 8.11
N ASP A 44 -14.55 12.11 9.25
CA ASP A 44 -15.40 10.95 9.50
C ASP A 44 -16.89 11.34 9.59
N ARG A 45 -17.77 10.35 9.58
CA ARG A 45 -19.21 10.58 9.70
C ARG A 45 -19.61 10.85 11.16
N PRO A 46 -20.55 11.79 11.44
CA PRO A 46 -21.02 12.04 12.80
C PRO A 46 -21.58 10.80 13.50
N ALA A 47 -22.25 9.90 12.76
CA ALA A 47 -22.79 8.66 13.31
C ALA A 47 -21.73 7.69 13.89
N GLU A 48 -20.46 7.90 13.58
CA GLU A 48 -19.33 7.12 14.08
C GLU A 48 -18.59 7.82 15.22
N ALA A 49 -18.94 9.07 15.55
CA ALA A 49 -18.29 9.85 16.59
C ALA A 49 -18.29 9.15 17.96
N GLY A 50 -17.24 9.35 18.72
CA GLY A 50 -17.04 8.71 20.02
C GLY A 50 -16.62 7.24 19.96
N ARG A 51 -16.56 6.62 18.78
CA ARG A 51 -16.13 5.22 18.61
C ARG A 51 -14.64 5.12 18.36
N ALA A 52 -14.05 3.99 18.77
CA ALA A 52 -12.71 3.62 18.33
C ALA A 52 -12.70 3.33 16.82
N SER A 53 -11.58 3.62 16.17
CA SER A 53 -11.40 3.28 14.76
C SER A 53 -11.49 1.76 14.54
N ALA A 54 -12.25 1.33 13.53
CA ALA A 54 -12.26 -0.07 13.07
C ALA A 54 -10.94 -0.50 12.42
N HIS A 55 -10.08 0.45 12.07
CA HIS A 55 -8.78 0.21 11.42
C HIS A 55 -7.64 0.90 12.19
N PRO A 56 -7.31 0.42 13.42
CA PRO A 56 -6.42 1.15 14.33
C PRO A 56 -4.98 1.32 13.79
N VAL A 57 -4.51 0.40 12.96
CA VAL A 57 -3.19 0.53 12.32
C VAL A 57 -3.26 1.48 11.12
N LEU A 58 -4.25 1.31 10.26
CA LEU A 58 -4.40 2.09 9.03
C LEU A 58 -4.71 3.57 9.30
N HIS A 59 -5.40 3.88 10.41
CA HIS A 59 -5.78 5.25 10.77
C HIS A 59 -4.83 5.92 11.79
N ARG A 60 -3.69 5.31 12.09
CA ARG A 60 -2.67 5.87 13.00
C ARG A 60 -2.15 7.23 12.53
N GLY A 61 -1.67 8.03 13.46
CA GLY A 61 -1.01 9.29 13.17
C GLY A 61 -1.90 10.45 12.74
N ARG A 62 -3.22 10.26 12.67
CA ARG A 62 -4.19 11.26 12.22
C ARG A 62 -4.80 12.05 13.35
N ARG A 63 -5.44 13.17 12.98
CA ARG A 63 -6.50 13.81 13.74
C ARG A 63 -7.85 13.47 13.09
N SER A 64 -8.91 13.22 13.88
CA SER A 64 -10.24 12.89 13.37
C SER A 64 -11.23 13.99 13.70
N VAL A 65 -11.98 14.44 12.70
CA VAL A 65 -13.13 15.34 12.83
C VAL A 65 -14.39 14.62 12.33
N ALA A 66 -15.51 14.85 12.96
CA ALA A 66 -16.80 14.28 12.58
C ALA A 66 -17.69 15.37 11.97
N LEU A 67 -17.96 15.27 10.64
CA LEU A 67 -18.75 16.24 9.89
C LEU A 67 -19.68 15.52 8.90
N ASP A 68 -20.93 15.97 8.82
CA ASP A 68 -21.84 15.51 7.78
C ASP A 68 -21.60 16.31 6.49
N LEU A 69 -21.02 15.66 5.50
CA LEU A 69 -20.75 16.29 4.19
C LEU A 69 -22.02 16.61 3.39
N LYS A 70 -23.18 16.09 3.78
CA LYS A 70 -24.46 16.41 3.16
C LYS A 70 -25.10 17.66 3.77
N ASP A 71 -24.68 18.03 4.98
CA ASP A 71 -25.06 19.30 5.58
C ASP A 71 -24.20 20.42 4.97
N PRO A 72 -24.84 21.50 4.44
CA PRO A 72 -24.10 22.65 3.93
C PRO A 72 -23.10 23.25 4.92
N ALA A 73 -23.39 23.22 6.22
CA ALA A 73 -22.45 23.70 7.25
C ALA A 73 -21.25 22.77 7.39
N GLY A 74 -21.45 21.46 7.31
CA GLY A 74 -20.35 20.47 7.30
C GLY A 74 -19.47 20.59 6.06
N ALA A 75 -20.09 20.75 4.88
CA ALA A 75 -19.34 20.99 3.64
C ALA A 75 -18.54 22.31 3.69
N ALA A 76 -19.15 23.41 4.21
CA ALA A 76 -18.45 24.67 4.38
C ALA A 76 -17.27 24.58 5.36
N ALA A 77 -17.39 23.76 6.42
CA ALA A 77 -16.30 23.50 7.34
C ALA A 77 -15.14 22.77 6.67
N VAL A 78 -15.41 21.78 5.80
CA VAL A 78 -14.37 21.11 5.00
C VAL A 78 -13.70 22.09 4.04
N LEU A 79 -14.46 22.99 3.37
CA LEU A 79 -13.87 24.02 2.51
C LEU A 79 -12.93 24.94 3.30
N ALA A 80 -13.31 25.33 4.54
CA ALA A 80 -12.43 26.13 5.39
C ALA A 80 -11.14 25.38 5.76
N LEU A 81 -11.19 24.07 5.97
CA LEU A 81 -9.99 23.23 6.17
C LEU A 81 -9.12 23.22 4.92
N THR A 82 -9.72 23.15 3.72
CA THR A 82 -8.96 23.10 2.46
C THR A 82 -8.33 24.43 2.09
N ASP A 83 -8.84 25.56 2.58
CA ASP A 83 -8.26 26.89 2.34
C ASP A 83 -6.79 26.98 2.80
N THR A 84 -6.43 26.19 3.84
CA THR A 84 -5.07 26.17 4.43
C THR A 84 -4.35 24.84 4.26
N ALA A 85 -4.99 23.84 3.62
CA ALA A 85 -4.39 22.55 3.38
C ALA A 85 -3.45 22.58 2.17
N ASP A 86 -2.42 21.73 2.20
CA ASP A 86 -1.55 21.48 1.06
C ASP A 86 -2.14 20.42 0.12
N ALA A 87 -2.88 19.43 0.66
CA ALA A 87 -3.56 18.42 -0.13
C ALA A 87 -4.92 18.02 0.45
N LEU A 88 -5.79 17.55 -0.43
CA LEU A 88 -7.02 16.83 -0.08
C LEU A 88 -6.98 15.46 -0.72
N ILE A 89 -7.45 14.44 0.00
CA ILE A 89 -7.65 13.07 -0.49
C ILE A 89 -9.13 12.73 -0.41
N GLU A 90 -9.70 12.27 -1.52
CA GLU A 90 -11.04 11.69 -1.55
C GLU A 90 -11.03 10.34 -2.29
N GLY A 91 -12.00 9.47 -1.97
CA GLY A 91 -12.16 8.15 -2.57
C GLY A 91 -13.61 7.82 -2.93
N PHE A 92 -14.41 8.84 -3.25
CA PHE A 92 -15.79 8.65 -3.68
C PHE A 92 -15.88 8.32 -5.17
N ARG A 93 -17.04 7.84 -5.60
CA ARG A 93 -17.32 7.69 -7.04
C ARG A 93 -17.31 9.06 -7.74
N PRO A 94 -16.89 9.11 -9.01
CA PRO A 94 -16.89 10.37 -9.78
C PRO A 94 -18.20 11.15 -9.69
N GLY A 95 -18.11 12.46 -9.49
CA GLY A 95 -19.25 13.36 -9.35
C GLY A 95 -19.88 13.42 -7.96
N VAL A 96 -19.43 12.65 -6.98
CA VAL A 96 -19.96 12.71 -5.60
C VAL A 96 -19.51 13.97 -4.89
N THR A 97 -18.22 14.27 -4.90
CA THR A 97 -17.68 15.48 -4.27
C THR A 97 -18.19 16.76 -4.93
N GLU A 98 -18.40 16.74 -6.24
CA GLU A 98 -19.01 17.85 -6.98
C GLU A 98 -20.45 18.13 -6.47
N ARG A 99 -21.27 17.09 -6.29
CA ARG A 99 -22.63 17.23 -5.74
C ARG A 99 -22.66 17.72 -4.28
N LEU A 100 -21.59 17.45 -3.53
CA LEU A 100 -21.43 17.92 -2.16
C LEU A 100 -20.85 19.34 -2.08
N GLY A 101 -20.55 20.00 -3.21
CA GLY A 101 -19.89 21.30 -3.24
C GLY A 101 -18.42 21.27 -2.82
N LEU A 102 -17.80 20.07 -2.84
CA LEU A 102 -16.42 19.79 -2.45
C LEU A 102 -15.57 19.34 -3.65
N GLY A 103 -16.07 19.52 -4.87
CA GLY A 103 -15.34 19.13 -6.09
C GLY A 103 -14.07 19.95 -6.31
N PRO A 104 -13.17 19.45 -7.19
CA PRO A 104 -11.86 20.07 -7.39
C PRO A 104 -11.95 21.52 -7.84
N ASP A 105 -12.90 21.89 -8.70
CA ASP A 105 -13.04 23.26 -9.20
C ASP A 105 -13.28 24.25 -8.06
N VAL A 106 -14.22 23.93 -7.15
CA VAL A 106 -14.53 24.77 -5.98
C VAL A 106 -13.32 24.85 -5.03
N CYS A 107 -12.68 23.72 -4.75
CA CYS A 107 -11.54 23.71 -3.83
C CYS A 107 -10.32 24.46 -4.42
N LEU A 108 -10.03 24.31 -5.71
CA LEU A 108 -8.90 24.97 -6.38
C LEU A 108 -9.15 26.47 -6.62
N GLU A 109 -10.40 26.90 -6.82
CA GLU A 109 -10.75 28.32 -6.86
C GLU A 109 -10.44 29.00 -5.50
N ARG A 110 -10.76 28.34 -4.38
CA ARG A 110 -10.48 28.84 -3.03
C ARG A 110 -9.01 28.75 -2.66
N ASN A 111 -8.35 27.65 -2.99
CA ASN A 111 -6.94 27.42 -2.73
C ASN A 111 -6.22 26.95 -4.01
N PRO A 112 -5.72 27.88 -4.84
CA PRO A 112 -5.05 27.53 -6.09
C PRO A 112 -3.77 26.68 -5.92
N ARG A 113 -3.28 26.51 -4.71
CA ARG A 113 -2.09 25.70 -4.40
C ARG A 113 -2.44 24.29 -3.96
N LEU A 114 -3.71 24.00 -3.71
CA LEU A 114 -4.17 22.70 -3.22
C LEU A 114 -3.85 21.59 -4.23
N VAL A 115 -3.35 20.47 -3.74
CA VAL A 115 -3.27 19.21 -4.49
C VAL A 115 -4.52 18.38 -4.17
N TYR A 116 -5.34 18.13 -5.17
CA TYR A 116 -6.60 17.40 -5.02
C TYR A 116 -6.43 15.96 -5.49
N GLY A 117 -6.21 15.01 -4.54
CA GLY A 117 -6.01 13.59 -4.82
C GLY A 117 -7.33 12.81 -4.89
N ARG A 118 -7.61 12.21 -6.04
CA ARG A 118 -8.80 11.38 -6.31
C ARG A 118 -8.40 9.92 -6.41
N MET A 119 -8.87 9.09 -5.47
CA MET A 119 -8.58 7.66 -5.42
C MET A 119 -9.79 6.86 -5.87
N THR A 120 -9.69 6.19 -7.01
CA THR A 120 -10.77 5.35 -7.53
C THR A 120 -10.26 3.99 -8.02
N GLY A 121 -11.19 3.08 -8.29
CA GLY A 121 -10.85 1.80 -8.91
C GLY A 121 -10.59 1.92 -10.40
N TRP A 122 -11.47 2.66 -11.09
CA TRP A 122 -11.55 2.69 -12.56
C TRP A 122 -11.09 4.01 -13.19
N GLY A 123 -10.76 5.05 -12.41
CA GLY A 123 -10.52 6.39 -12.88
C GLY A 123 -11.76 7.29 -12.85
N GLN A 124 -11.58 8.57 -13.19
CA GLN A 124 -12.65 9.56 -13.21
C GLN A 124 -13.52 9.45 -14.46
N ASP A 125 -13.02 8.84 -15.51
CA ASP A 125 -13.69 8.65 -16.79
C ASP A 125 -13.66 7.19 -17.27
N GLY A 126 -14.15 6.95 -18.48
CA GLY A 126 -14.23 5.62 -19.05
C GLY A 126 -15.50 4.84 -18.68
N PRO A 127 -15.77 3.75 -19.39
CA PRO A 127 -17.06 3.03 -19.32
C PRO A 127 -17.35 2.39 -17.93
N LEU A 128 -16.33 2.14 -17.13
CA LEU A 128 -16.46 1.54 -15.80
C LEU A 128 -16.41 2.55 -14.65
N ALA A 129 -16.19 3.84 -14.90
CA ALA A 129 -15.97 4.86 -13.86
C ALA A 129 -17.06 4.90 -12.78
N GLN A 130 -18.33 4.65 -13.14
CA GLN A 130 -19.47 4.59 -12.22
C GLN A 130 -19.76 3.19 -11.68
N THR A 131 -19.03 2.16 -12.14
CA THR A 131 -19.28 0.76 -11.77
C THR A 131 -18.66 0.44 -10.41
N PRO A 132 -19.34 -0.31 -9.52
CA PRO A 132 -18.72 -0.78 -8.30
C PRO A 132 -17.64 -1.82 -8.58
N GLY A 133 -16.66 -1.91 -7.68
CA GLY A 133 -15.59 -2.90 -7.73
C GLY A 133 -14.74 -2.87 -6.47
N HIS A 134 -13.91 -3.87 -6.32
CA HIS A 134 -12.89 -4.00 -5.29
C HIS A 134 -11.55 -4.39 -5.93
N ASP A 135 -10.47 -4.44 -5.16
CA ASP A 135 -9.11 -4.78 -5.61
C ASP A 135 -9.10 -5.87 -6.69
N ILE A 136 -9.69 -7.02 -6.39
CA ILE A 136 -9.70 -8.18 -7.29
C ILE A 136 -10.30 -7.87 -8.68
N ASN A 137 -11.29 -6.97 -8.77
CA ASN A 137 -11.90 -6.58 -10.03
C ASN A 137 -10.96 -5.67 -10.82
N TYR A 138 -10.29 -4.74 -10.15
CA TYR A 138 -9.37 -3.80 -10.77
C TYR A 138 -8.14 -4.50 -11.33
N ILE A 139 -7.52 -5.39 -10.53
CA ILE A 139 -6.35 -6.17 -10.96
C ILE A 139 -6.71 -7.23 -12.03
N ALA A 140 -7.97 -7.70 -12.06
CA ALA A 140 -8.44 -8.62 -13.10
C ALA A 140 -8.52 -7.92 -14.46
N VAL A 141 -9.12 -6.72 -14.51
CA VAL A 141 -9.25 -5.93 -15.76
C VAL A 141 -7.89 -5.40 -16.20
N ALA A 142 -7.00 -5.03 -15.28
CA ALA A 142 -5.65 -4.59 -15.60
C ALA A 142 -4.70 -5.74 -16.04
N GLY A 143 -5.13 -7.01 -15.92
CA GLY A 143 -4.37 -8.17 -16.38
C GLY A 143 -3.48 -8.84 -15.32
N ALA A 144 -3.23 -8.22 -14.18
CA ALA A 144 -2.34 -8.76 -13.15
C ALA A 144 -2.85 -10.08 -12.57
N LEU A 145 -4.15 -10.16 -12.25
CA LEU A 145 -4.74 -11.39 -11.70
C LEU A 145 -4.62 -12.55 -12.67
N GLY A 146 -4.78 -12.29 -13.97
CA GLY A 146 -4.63 -13.30 -15.03
C GLY A 146 -3.22 -13.89 -15.12
N ALA A 147 -2.20 -13.16 -14.69
CA ALA A 147 -0.80 -13.58 -14.72
C ALA A 147 -0.33 -14.34 -13.46
N ILE A 148 -1.13 -14.37 -12.37
CA ILE A 148 -0.73 -14.94 -11.08
C ILE A 148 -1.33 -16.35 -10.91
N GLY A 149 -0.53 -17.28 -10.37
CA GLY A 149 -0.96 -18.62 -9.96
C GLY A 149 -0.55 -19.76 -10.86
N GLY A 150 -0.96 -20.98 -10.49
CA GLY A 150 -0.62 -22.23 -11.18
C GLY A 150 -1.31 -22.40 -12.54
N ALA A 151 -0.72 -23.25 -13.39
CA ALA A 151 -1.33 -23.63 -14.66
C ALA A 151 -2.58 -24.46 -14.41
N GLY A 152 -3.68 -24.11 -15.11
CA GLY A 152 -4.95 -24.85 -15.02
C GLY A 152 -5.76 -24.63 -13.74
N GLU A 153 -5.27 -23.81 -12.80
CA GLU A 153 -5.96 -23.45 -11.58
C GLU A 153 -6.68 -22.10 -11.72
N ASN A 154 -7.63 -21.83 -10.81
CA ASN A 154 -8.17 -20.49 -10.69
C ASN A 154 -7.06 -19.54 -10.20
N PRO A 155 -6.99 -18.30 -10.71
CA PRO A 155 -6.06 -17.32 -10.19
C PRO A 155 -6.28 -17.14 -8.68
N PRO A 156 -5.25 -17.29 -7.83
CA PRO A 156 -5.38 -17.05 -6.40
C PRO A 156 -5.55 -15.56 -6.12
N VAL A 157 -6.32 -15.23 -5.08
CA VAL A 157 -6.47 -13.85 -4.63
C VAL A 157 -5.19 -13.42 -3.90
N PRO A 158 -4.44 -12.41 -4.39
CA PRO A 158 -3.17 -11.98 -3.80
C PRO A 158 -3.36 -10.98 -2.63
N LEU A 159 -4.40 -11.17 -1.81
CA LEU A 159 -4.90 -10.17 -0.88
C LEU A 159 -5.34 -8.89 -1.64
N ASN A 160 -5.40 -7.75 -0.98
CA ASN A 160 -5.62 -6.44 -1.62
C ASN A 160 -4.31 -5.63 -1.73
N LEU A 161 -3.19 -6.32 -1.96
CA LEU A 161 -1.87 -5.68 -1.98
C LEU A 161 -1.55 -5.03 -3.33
N ILE A 162 -2.06 -5.59 -4.42
CA ILE A 162 -1.71 -5.15 -5.77
C ILE A 162 -2.54 -3.93 -6.19
N GLY A 163 -3.87 -4.02 -6.13
CA GLY A 163 -4.76 -2.94 -6.52
C GLY A 163 -4.85 -1.85 -5.46
N ASP A 164 -5.38 -2.17 -4.27
CA ASP A 164 -5.62 -1.17 -3.22
C ASP A 164 -4.31 -0.53 -2.73
N MET A 165 -3.34 -1.33 -2.31
CA MET A 165 -2.15 -0.80 -1.64
C MET A 165 -1.09 -0.34 -2.65
N GLY A 166 -0.64 -1.20 -3.57
CA GLY A 166 0.42 -0.89 -4.53
C GLY A 166 -0.05 0.05 -5.64
N GLY A 167 -1.05 -0.36 -6.41
CA GLY A 167 -1.57 0.39 -7.55
C GLY A 167 -2.39 1.62 -7.15
N GLY A 168 -3.01 1.59 -5.97
CA GLY A 168 -3.82 2.67 -5.45
C GLY A 168 -3.07 3.58 -4.50
N GLY A 169 -3.01 3.19 -3.22
CA GLY A 169 -2.57 4.09 -2.15
C GLY A 169 -1.11 4.54 -2.25
N MET A 170 -0.17 3.65 -2.62
CA MET A 170 1.23 4.06 -2.84
C MET A 170 1.35 5.01 -4.03
N LEU A 171 0.64 4.73 -5.13
CA LEU A 171 0.66 5.58 -6.32
C LEU A 171 0.02 6.95 -6.04
N LEU A 172 -1.09 7.00 -5.29
CA LEU A 172 -1.70 8.25 -4.85
C LEU A 172 -0.73 9.07 -3.98
N ALA A 173 -0.06 8.44 -3.01
CA ALA A 173 0.92 9.13 -2.17
C ALA A 173 2.09 9.68 -2.99
N LEU A 174 2.60 8.94 -3.99
CA LEU A 174 3.60 9.42 -4.95
C LEU A 174 3.06 10.59 -5.77
N GLY A 175 1.84 10.49 -6.30
CA GLY A 175 1.19 11.54 -7.09
C GLY A 175 1.02 12.83 -6.28
N ILE A 176 0.53 12.73 -5.04
CA ILE A 176 0.38 13.87 -4.13
C ILE A 176 1.73 14.52 -3.85
N THR A 177 2.75 13.76 -3.48
CA THR A 177 4.07 14.32 -3.15
C THR A 177 4.74 14.98 -4.37
N SER A 178 4.58 14.41 -5.55
CA SER A 178 5.05 14.99 -6.81
C SER A 178 4.32 16.30 -7.15
N ALA A 179 2.99 16.32 -6.98
CA ALA A 179 2.19 17.51 -7.21
C ALA A 179 2.45 18.62 -6.17
N LEU A 180 2.72 18.25 -4.91
CA LEU A 180 3.14 19.19 -3.87
C LEU A 180 4.49 19.86 -4.20
N LEU A 181 5.44 19.08 -4.73
CA LEU A 181 6.71 19.65 -5.20
C LEU A 181 6.49 20.65 -6.36
N HIS A 182 5.59 20.32 -7.29
CA HIS A 182 5.18 21.23 -8.35
C HIS A 182 4.52 22.51 -7.78
N ALA A 183 3.56 22.36 -6.87
CA ALA A 183 2.83 23.47 -6.26
C ALA A 183 3.75 24.41 -5.48
N ARG A 184 4.75 23.88 -4.78
CA ARG A 184 5.76 24.70 -4.09
C ARG A 184 6.63 25.53 -5.03
N ARG A 185 6.92 25.04 -6.24
CA ARG A 185 7.74 25.73 -7.24
C ARG A 185 6.95 26.75 -8.06
N THR A 186 5.66 26.48 -8.30
CA THR A 186 4.84 27.27 -9.25
C THR A 186 3.76 28.12 -8.58
N GLY A 187 3.45 27.83 -7.32
CA GLY A 187 2.30 28.40 -6.64
C GLY A 187 0.95 27.79 -7.07
N ARG A 188 0.94 26.75 -7.89
CA ARG A 188 -0.26 26.11 -8.44
C ARG A 188 -0.31 24.63 -8.10
N GLY A 189 -1.38 24.22 -7.44
CA GLY A 189 -1.76 22.83 -7.24
C GLY A 189 -2.42 22.24 -8.48
N GLN A 190 -2.93 21.01 -8.35
CA GLN A 190 -3.60 20.31 -9.45
C GLN A 190 -4.43 19.14 -8.93
N VAL A 191 -5.29 18.61 -9.78
CA VAL A 191 -5.95 17.32 -9.54
C VAL A 191 -4.99 16.19 -9.86
N VAL A 192 -4.95 15.18 -8.99
CA VAL A 192 -4.26 13.90 -9.20
C VAL A 192 -5.34 12.82 -9.28
N ASP A 193 -5.61 12.30 -10.46
CA ASP A 193 -6.47 11.14 -10.66
C ASP A 193 -5.61 9.88 -10.53
N ALA A 194 -5.86 9.09 -9.48
CA ALA A 194 -5.16 7.85 -9.19
C ALA A 194 -6.13 6.68 -9.26
N ALA A 195 -6.15 6.00 -10.40
CA ALA A 195 -6.94 4.81 -10.60
C ALA A 195 -6.16 3.55 -10.25
N MET A 196 -6.77 2.63 -9.49
CA MET A 196 -6.13 1.35 -9.15
C MET A 196 -5.83 0.49 -10.38
N THR A 197 -6.66 0.57 -11.43
CA THR A 197 -6.39 -0.08 -12.72
C THR A 197 -5.12 0.43 -13.38
N ASP A 198 -4.93 1.75 -13.42
CA ASP A 198 -3.76 2.37 -14.04
C ASP A 198 -2.50 2.04 -13.25
N GLY A 199 -2.57 2.14 -11.92
CA GLY A 199 -1.45 1.80 -11.06
C GLY A 199 -1.07 0.32 -11.13
N THR A 200 -2.05 -0.59 -11.28
CA THR A 200 -1.78 -2.01 -11.52
C THR A 200 -1.10 -2.21 -12.88
N ALA A 201 -1.55 -1.53 -13.92
CA ALA A 201 -0.92 -1.60 -15.24
C ALA A 201 0.53 -1.10 -15.21
N VAL A 202 0.82 -0.02 -14.48
CA VAL A 202 2.20 0.47 -14.28
C VAL A 202 3.09 -0.58 -13.60
N GLN A 203 2.58 -1.31 -12.61
CA GLN A 203 3.33 -2.40 -11.96
C GLN A 203 3.69 -3.53 -12.93
N LEU A 204 2.94 -3.74 -13.99
CA LEU A 204 3.22 -4.74 -15.03
C LEU A 204 4.24 -4.30 -16.08
N ALA A 205 4.83 -3.11 -15.97
CA ALA A 205 5.75 -2.56 -16.98
C ALA A 205 6.91 -3.51 -17.31
N LEU A 206 7.50 -4.19 -16.31
CA LEU A 206 8.54 -5.20 -16.55
C LEU A 206 8.00 -6.37 -17.36
N ILE A 207 6.82 -6.86 -17.03
CA ILE A 207 6.21 -8.02 -17.69
C ILE A 207 5.91 -7.70 -19.16
N HIS A 208 5.34 -6.52 -19.44
CA HIS A 208 5.13 -6.04 -20.81
C HIS A 208 6.44 -5.92 -21.59
N GLY A 209 7.52 -5.44 -20.96
CA GLY A 209 8.84 -5.40 -21.57
C GLY A 209 9.38 -6.80 -21.90
N LEU A 210 9.18 -7.78 -21.03
CA LEU A 210 9.56 -9.17 -21.25
C LEU A 210 8.72 -9.81 -22.38
N MET A 211 7.43 -9.51 -22.47
CA MET A 211 6.57 -9.94 -23.58
C MET A 211 7.06 -9.37 -24.91
N ALA A 212 7.36 -8.10 -24.97
CA ALA A 212 7.84 -7.43 -26.18
C ALA A 212 9.17 -8.02 -26.70
N THR A 213 9.98 -8.62 -25.82
CA THR A 213 11.26 -9.27 -26.17
C THR A 213 11.17 -10.79 -26.30
N GLY A 214 9.96 -11.38 -26.28
CA GLY A 214 9.74 -12.83 -26.39
C GLY A 214 10.20 -13.63 -25.16
N ARG A 215 10.53 -12.97 -24.05
CA ARG A 215 10.97 -13.62 -22.80
C ARG A 215 9.82 -13.94 -21.83
N TRP A 216 8.61 -13.51 -22.15
CA TRP A 216 7.39 -13.81 -21.41
C TRP A 216 6.28 -14.28 -22.35
N THR A 217 5.56 -15.31 -21.96
CA THR A 217 4.35 -15.79 -22.65
C THR A 217 3.11 -15.50 -21.80
N ASP A 218 1.99 -15.19 -22.45
CA ASP A 218 0.73 -14.93 -21.76
C ASP A 218 0.06 -16.25 -21.30
N ARG A 219 0.81 -17.01 -20.50
CA ARG A 219 0.37 -18.25 -19.84
C ARG A 219 0.97 -18.29 -18.43
N ARG A 220 0.15 -18.55 -17.43
CA ARG A 220 0.60 -18.71 -16.05
C ARG A 220 1.51 -19.91 -15.86
N ALA A 221 2.39 -19.82 -14.87
CA ALA A 221 3.36 -20.86 -14.50
C ALA A 221 4.21 -21.37 -15.68
N ALA A 222 4.51 -20.49 -16.62
CA ALA A 222 5.34 -20.78 -17.80
C ALA A 222 6.52 -19.83 -17.94
N ASN A 223 6.70 -18.91 -17.00
CA ASN A 223 7.65 -17.82 -17.09
C ASN A 223 8.57 -17.78 -15.87
N LEU A 224 9.54 -16.85 -15.92
CA LEU A 224 10.55 -16.74 -14.88
C LEU A 224 9.95 -16.35 -13.50
N PHE A 225 9.06 -15.35 -13.45
CA PHE A 225 8.60 -14.76 -12.21
C PHE A 225 7.19 -15.19 -11.76
N ASP A 226 6.59 -16.15 -12.45
CA ASP A 226 5.23 -16.64 -12.17
C ASP A 226 5.18 -18.04 -11.55
N GLY A 227 6.35 -18.55 -11.09
CA GLY A 227 6.48 -19.89 -10.53
C GLY A 227 6.68 -21.00 -11.58
N GLY A 228 6.79 -20.67 -12.87
CA GLY A 228 7.13 -21.62 -13.93
C GLY A 228 8.57 -22.10 -13.81
N ALA A 229 9.51 -21.18 -13.58
CA ALA A 229 10.91 -21.53 -13.40
C ALA A 229 11.13 -22.27 -12.07
N PRO A 230 11.79 -23.45 -12.08
CA PRO A 230 12.04 -24.25 -10.89
C PRO A 230 12.95 -23.56 -9.85
N PHE A 231 13.74 -22.62 -10.29
CA PHE A 231 14.63 -21.82 -9.45
C PHE A 231 14.02 -20.46 -9.03
N TYR A 232 12.74 -20.22 -9.33
CA TYR A 232 11.97 -19.06 -8.88
C TYR A 232 10.52 -19.46 -8.53
N ARG A 233 10.36 -20.16 -7.39
CA ARG A 233 9.05 -20.61 -6.90
C ARG A 233 9.12 -21.07 -5.45
N THR A 234 7.98 -21.43 -4.86
CA THR A 234 7.92 -22.03 -3.53
C THR A 234 7.93 -23.54 -3.59
N TYR A 235 8.52 -24.18 -2.56
CA TYR A 235 8.54 -25.63 -2.37
C TYR A 235 8.05 -26.00 -0.97
N ARG A 236 7.29 -27.10 -0.88
CA ARG A 236 6.79 -27.64 0.37
C ARG A 236 7.86 -28.50 1.03
N THR A 237 8.00 -28.36 2.34
CA THR A 237 8.89 -29.16 3.20
C THR A 237 8.16 -30.35 3.83
N SER A 238 8.89 -31.29 4.46
CA SER A 238 8.34 -32.52 5.05
C SER A 238 7.32 -32.27 6.16
N ASP A 239 7.47 -31.16 6.90
CA ASP A 239 6.59 -30.72 7.98
C ASP A 239 5.41 -29.87 7.50
N GLY A 240 5.24 -29.71 6.19
CA GLY A 240 4.17 -28.89 5.59
C GLY A 240 4.47 -27.42 5.52
N GLY A 241 5.64 -26.94 5.98
CA GLY A 241 6.14 -25.60 5.75
C GLY A 241 6.50 -25.35 4.30
N HIS A 242 6.98 -24.14 3.98
CA HIS A 242 7.39 -23.78 2.64
C HIS A 242 8.70 -23.00 2.64
N LEU A 243 9.45 -23.14 1.54
CA LEU A 243 10.63 -22.35 1.21
C LEU A 243 10.35 -21.55 -0.06
N ALA A 244 10.82 -20.31 -0.12
CA ALA A 244 10.87 -19.50 -1.33
C ALA A 244 12.27 -19.61 -1.92
N VAL A 245 12.34 -20.01 -3.19
CA VAL A 245 13.58 -20.12 -3.98
C VAL A 245 13.56 -19.03 -5.04
N GLY A 246 14.62 -18.22 -5.12
CA GLY A 246 14.76 -17.11 -6.04
C GLY A 246 16.16 -17.06 -6.68
N CYS A 247 16.73 -18.20 -7.06
CA CYS A 247 18.11 -18.35 -7.53
C CYS A 247 18.22 -18.08 -9.05
N VAL A 248 17.98 -16.84 -9.48
CA VAL A 248 17.91 -16.46 -10.89
C VAL A 248 19.31 -16.40 -11.54
N GLU A 249 20.25 -15.77 -10.87
CA GLU A 249 21.62 -15.59 -11.39
C GLU A 249 22.43 -16.89 -11.31
N PRO A 250 23.35 -17.13 -12.26
CA PRO A 250 24.11 -18.40 -12.34
C PRO A 250 24.84 -18.76 -11.05
N GLN A 251 25.43 -17.78 -10.36
CA GLN A 251 26.13 -18.03 -9.09
C GLN A 251 25.23 -18.50 -7.97
N PHE A 252 24.02 -17.90 -7.84
CA PHE A 252 23.03 -18.29 -6.85
C PHE A 252 22.39 -19.66 -7.16
N TYR A 253 22.21 -19.93 -8.47
CA TYR A 253 21.75 -21.23 -8.93
C TYR A 253 22.79 -22.33 -8.63
N ALA A 254 24.07 -22.07 -8.89
CA ALA A 254 25.14 -22.99 -8.56
C ALA A 254 25.23 -23.25 -7.02
N ALA A 255 25.05 -22.20 -6.21
CA ALA A 255 25.01 -22.32 -4.76
C ALA A 255 23.82 -23.17 -4.28
N LEU A 256 22.63 -22.99 -4.89
CA LEU A 256 21.47 -23.83 -4.65
C LEU A 256 21.78 -25.31 -4.93
N LEU A 257 22.27 -25.62 -6.13
CA LEU A 257 22.59 -27.02 -6.51
C LEU A 257 23.63 -27.64 -5.59
N LYS A 258 24.63 -26.88 -5.18
CA LYS A 258 25.64 -27.32 -4.23
C LYS A 258 25.02 -27.68 -2.86
N ALA A 259 24.18 -26.78 -2.31
CA ALA A 259 23.52 -26.99 -1.03
C ALA A 259 22.56 -28.20 -1.04
N LEU A 260 21.95 -28.48 -2.19
CA LEU A 260 21.04 -29.62 -2.38
C LEU A 260 21.75 -30.93 -2.75
N GLY A 261 23.08 -30.91 -2.96
CA GLY A 261 23.84 -32.09 -3.43
C GLY A 261 23.53 -32.48 -4.89
N LEU A 262 23.15 -31.53 -5.73
CA LEU A 262 22.76 -31.74 -7.13
C LEU A 262 23.82 -31.22 -8.12
N THR A 263 24.99 -30.85 -7.64
CA THR A 263 26.10 -30.41 -8.50
C THR A 263 26.48 -31.54 -9.46
N GLY A 264 26.51 -31.23 -10.77
CA GLY A 264 26.84 -32.21 -11.80
C GLY A 264 25.69 -33.10 -12.27
N ASP A 265 24.50 -32.96 -11.71
CA ASP A 265 23.31 -33.65 -12.21
C ASP A 265 22.94 -33.07 -13.59
N PRO A 266 22.92 -33.90 -14.67
CA PRO A 266 22.69 -33.43 -16.04
C PRO A 266 21.35 -32.70 -16.24
N LEU A 267 20.33 -33.02 -15.42
CA LEU A 267 19.03 -32.37 -15.48
C LEU A 267 19.12 -30.86 -15.22
N PHE A 268 20.10 -30.44 -14.44
CA PHE A 268 20.27 -29.03 -14.05
C PHE A 268 21.34 -28.29 -14.85
N ALA A 269 21.93 -28.90 -15.88
CA ALA A 269 23.01 -28.33 -16.67
C ALA A 269 22.58 -27.08 -17.46
N ALA A 270 21.32 -27.02 -17.90
CA ALA A 270 20.76 -25.91 -18.68
C ALA A 270 19.65 -25.20 -17.90
N GLN A 271 20.01 -24.28 -17.00
CA GLN A 271 19.11 -23.55 -16.12
C GLN A 271 17.87 -22.97 -16.84
N HIS A 272 18.06 -22.40 -18.03
CA HIS A 272 17.03 -21.66 -18.76
C HIS A 272 16.31 -22.50 -19.83
N ASP A 273 16.59 -23.79 -19.91
CA ASP A 273 15.84 -24.70 -20.78
C ASP A 273 14.42 -24.92 -20.22
N ARG A 274 13.45 -24.24 -20.82
CA ARG A 274 12.05 -24.28 -20.38
C ARG A 274 11.43 -25.67 -20.52
N ASP A 275 11.88 -26.48 -21.47
CA ASP A 275 11.38 -27.83 -21.66
C ASP A 275 11.80 -28.77 -20.51
N ALA A 276 12.95 -28.48 -19.89
CA ALA A 276 13.44 -29.20 -18.73
C ALA A 276 12.80 -28.75 -17.38
N TRP A 277 12.21 -27.55 -17.32
CA TRP A 277 11.70 -26.95 -16.09
C TRP A 277 10.70 -27.84 -15.34
N PRO A 278 9.74 -28.54 -15.96
CA PRO A 278 8.81 -29.44 -15.25
C PRO A 278 9.57 -30.58 -14.51
N ALA A 279 10.54 -31.20 -15.14
CA ALA A 279 11.34 -32.26 -14.56
C ALA A 279 12.26 -31.74 -13.42
N MET A 280 12.92 -30.60 -13.65
CA MET A 280 13.71 -29.90 -12.64
C MET A 280 12.86 -29.55 -11.43
N GLY A 281 11.67 -29.00 -11.63
CA GLY A 281 10.73 -28.64 -10.57
C GLY A 281 10.28 -29.83 -9.76
N ALA A 282 9.93 -30.96 -10.40
CA ALA A 282 9.57 -32.20 -9.73
C ALA A 282 10.75 -32.75 -8.90
N ARG A 283 11.98 -32.72 -9.44
CA ARG A 283 13.17 -33.17 -8.72
C ARG A 283 13.46 -32.30 -7.49
N LEU A 284 13.40 -30.96 -7.61
CA LEU A 284 13.58 -30.05 -6.49
C LEU A 284 12.47 -30.24 -5.44
N ALA A 285 11.23 -30.41 -5.86
CA ALA A 285 10.13 -30.68 -4.92
C ALA A 285 10.37 -31.96 -4.09
N ALA A 286 10.84 -33.02 -4.73
CA ALA A 286 11.20 -34.27 -4.03
C ALA A 286 12.36 -34.07 -3.03
N VAL A 287 13.36 -33.27 -3.38
CA VAL A 287 14.48 -32.96 -2.48
C VAL A 287 14.00 -32.13 -1.28
N PHE A 288 13.25 -31.06 -1.52
CA PHE A 288 12.76 -30.20 -0.44
C PHE A 288 11.77 -30.90 0.49
N ALA A 289 10.98 -31.84 0.00
CA ALA A 289 10.11 -32.67 0.82
C ALA A 289 10.87 -33.64 1.77
N GLY A 290 12.17 -33.79 1.61
CA GLY A 290 13.00 -34.70 2.41
C GLY A 290 13.38 -34.16 3.78
N ARG A 291 13.19 -32.87 4.08
CA ARG A 291 13.53 -32.26 5.37
C ARG A 291 12.45 -31.27 5.81
N THR A 292 12.47 -30.94 7.09
CA THR A 292 11.63 -29.89 7.67
C THR A 292 12.09 -28.49 7.24
N ARG A 293 11.23 -27.47 7.39
CA ARG A 293 11.58 -26.08 7.11
C ARG A 293 12.81 -25.64 7.94
N ALA A 294 12.83 -25.96 9.24
CA ALA A 294 13.94 -25.58 10.13
C ALA A 294 15.27 -26.23 9.73
N GLU A 295 15.26 -27.51 9.31
CA GLU A 295 16.47 -28.18 8.81
C GLU A 295 16.98 -27.53 7.52
N TRP A 296 16.09 -27.09 6.63
CA TRP A 296 16.49 -26.36 5.43
C TRP A 296 17.00 -24.95 5.74
N GLU A 297 16.40 -24.26 6.69
CA GLU A 297 16.92 -22.97 7.17
C GLU A 297 18.37 -23.10 7.62
N ALA A 298 18.71 -24.14 8.39
CA ALA A 298 20.08 -24.40 8.81
C ALA A 298 21.03 -24.74 7.64
N VAL A 299 20.55 -25.39 6.57
CA VAL A 299 21.35 -25.69 5.36
C VAL A 299 21.68 -24.43 4.59
N PHE A 300 20.72 -23.48 4.52
CA PHE A 300 20.86 -22.25 3.74
C PHE A 300 21.39 -21.07 4.54
N ASP A 301 21.50 -21.19 5.86
CA ASP A 301 22.08 -20.14 6.71
C ASP A 301 23.52 -19.83 6.28
N GLY A 302 23.80 -18.55 6.07
CA GLY A 302 25.09 -18.08 5.59
C GLY A 302 25.46 -18.48 4.15
N SER A 303 24.56 -19.17 3.42
CA SER A 303 24.81 -19.51 2.01
C SER A 303 24.54 -18.31 1.08
N GLU A 304 25.18 -18.32 -0.09
CA GLU A 304 24.91 -17.34 -1.15
C GLU A 304 23.69 -17.70 -2.01
N SER A 305 22.93 -18.73 -1.66
CA SER A 305 21.71 -19.09 -2.36
C SER A 305 20.56 -18.17 -1.95
N CYS A 306 19.71 -17.79 -2.91
CA CYS A 306 18.49 -17.01 -2.64
C CYS A 306 17.35 -17.96 -2.20
N VAL A 307 17.50 -18.59 -1.05
CA VAL A 307 16.50 -19.49 -0.46
C VAL A 307 16.16 -18.98 0.93
N THR A 308 14.86 -18.79 1.21
CA THR A 308 14.37 -18.32 2.50
C THR A 308 13.12 -19.07 2.93
N PRO A 309 12.87 -19.22 4.25
CA PRO A 309 11.61 -19.75 4.74
C PRO A 309 10.43 -18.80 4.40
N VAL A 310 9.26 -19.38 4.19
CA VAL A 310 8.01 -18.63 4.09
C VAL A 310 7.39 -18.52 5.49
N HIS A 311 7.31 -17.31 6.02
CA HIS A 311 6.77 -17.03 7.34
C HIS A 311 5.30 -16.64 7.32
N GLY A 312 4.58 -16.99 8.38
CA GLY A 312 3.28 -16.38 8.67
C GLY A 312 3.43 -14.93 9.15
N LEU A 313 2.31 -14.17 9.14
CA LEU A 313 2.32 -12.74 9.49
C LEU A 313 2.88 -12.44 10.89
N THR A 314 2.56 -13.28 11.88
CA THR A 314 3.06 -13.12 13.26
C THR A 314 4.50 -13.58 13.40
N GLU A 315 4.89 -14.63 12.70
CA GLU A 315 6.25 -15.18 12.70
C GLU A 315 7.25 -14.20 12.05
N ALA A 316 6.83 -13.53 10.97
CA ALA A 316 7.67 -12.57 10.27
C ALA A 316 8.21 -11.45 11.17
N ALA A 317 7.44 -11.02 12.18
CA ALA A 317 7.87 -9.99 13.12
C ALA A 317 9.00 -10.45 14.04
N ALA A 318 9.05 -11.75 14.36
CA ALA A 318 10.08 -12.35 15.20
C ALA A 318 11.35 -12.75 14.43
N HIS A 319 11.32 -12.72 13.10
CA HIS A 319 12.49 -13.04 12.28
C HIS A 319 13.68 -12.13 12.64
N PRO A 320 14.90 -12.67 12.86
CA PRO A 320 16.06 -11.90 13.36
C PRO A 320 16.37 -10.66 12.53
N HIS A 321 16.30 -10.75 11.22
CA HIS A 321 16.51 -9.59 10.34
C HIS A 321 15.46 -8.49 10.56
N ASN A 322 14.18 -8.86 10.65
CA ASN A 322 13.08 -7.91 10.85
C ASN A 322 13.16 -7.26 12.24
N ALA A 323 13.50 -8.06 13.26
CA ALA A 323 13.72 -7.58 14.63
C ALA A 323 14.89 -6.61 14.70
N ALA A 324 16.05 -6.96 14.13
CA ALA A 324 17.24 -6.08 14.09
C ALA A 324 16.99 -4.78 13.34
N ARG A 325 16.21 -4.83 12.26
CA ARG A 325 15.81 -3.62 11.52
C ARG A 325 14.69 -2.84 12.17
N GLY A 326 13.96 -3.40 13.17
CA GLY A 326 12.74 -2.79 13.68
C GLY A 326 11.71 -2.60 12.56
N THR A 327 11.52 -3.61 11.70
CA THR A 327 10.54 -3.57 10.60
C THR A 327 9.11 -3.56 11.13
N TYR A 328 8.91 -4.17 12.29
CA TYR A 328 7.65 -4.19 13.02
C TYR A 328 7.86 -3.65 14.43
N TYR A 329 6.79 -3.14 15.02
CA TYR A 329 6.74 -2.77 16.44
C TYR A 329 5.37 -3.10 17.01
N THR A 330 5.31 -3.29 18.32
CA THR A 330 4.04 -3.48 19.03
C THR A 330 3.72 -2.23 19.83
N ARG A 331 2.51 -1.73 19.71
CA ARG A 331 1.98 -0.61 20.51
C ARG A 331 0.56 -0.95 20.96
N ASP A 332 0.29 -0.80 22.25
CA ASP A 332 -1.03 -1.09 22.84
C ASP A 332 -1.55 -2.50 22.48
N GLY A 333 -0.63 -3.48 22.42
CA GLY A 333 -0.94 -4.86 22.03
C GLY A 333 -1.12 -5.11 20.53
N LEU A 334 -1.02 -4.06 19.68
CA LEU A 334 -1.16 -4.18 18.23
C LEU A 334 0.21 -4.28 17.56
N LEU A 335 0.47 -5.41 16.90
CA LEU A 335 1.60 -5.56 15.99
C LEU A 335 1.35 -4.77 14.71
N GLN A 336 2.29 -3.93 14.32
CA GLN A 336 2.16 -3.07 13.15
C GLN A 336 3.52 -2.82 12.47
N PRO A 337 3.52 -2.54 11.15
CA PRO A 337 4.74 -2.18 10.45
C PRO A 337 5.23 -0.80 10.90
N ALA A 338 6.56 -0.65 11.00
CA ALA A 338 7.18 0.64 11.22
C ALA A 338 7.02 1.56 10.00
N PRO A 339 7.06 2.90 10.18
CA PRO A 339 7.10 3.83 9.06
C PRO A 339 8.21 3.52 8.07
N ALA A 340 7.86 3.55 6.78
CA ALA A 340 8.76 3.33 5.67
C ALA A 340 8.42 4.28 4.50
N PRO A 341 9.43 4.67 3.66
CA PRO A 341 10.86 4.40 3.81
C PRO A 341 11.49 5.11 5.02
N ARG A 342 12.73 4.73 5.38
CA ARG A 342 13.48 5.37 6.47
C ARG A 342 14.30 6.52 5.94
N TYR A 343 14.06 7.71 6.45
CA TYR A 343 14.84 8.92 6.12
C TYR A 343 15.92 9.15 7.17
N LEU A 344 17.18 9.14 6.78
CA LEU A 344 18.30 9.27 7.72
C LEU A 344 18.45 10.70 8.23
N GLY A 345 18.14 11.71 7.40
CA GLY A 345 18.22 13.12 7.77
C GLY A 345 16.97 13.65 8.49
N THR A 346 15.83 13.02 8.27
CA THR A 346 14.52 13.40 8.85
C THR A 346 13.78 12.14 9.29
N PRO A 347 14.25 11.45 10.34
CA PRO A 347 13.65 10.18 10.75
C PRO A 347 12.19 10.37 11.18
N ALA A 348 11.35 9.43 10.78
CA ALA A 348 9.96 9.38 11.19
C ALA A 348 9.85 9.08 12.69
N ALA A 349 8.93 9.73 13.39
CA ALA A 349 8.56 9.33 14.75
C ALA A 349 7.67 8.09 14.73
N VAL A 350 7.58 7.41 15.87
CA VAL A 350 6.56 6.37 16.07
C VAL A 350 5.17 7.03 15.98
N PRO A 351 4.31 6.63 15.06
CA PRO A 351 3.02 7.27 14.84
C PRO A 351 2.14 7.21 16.11
N ALA A 352 1.35 8.25 16.34
CA ALA A 352 0.33 8.19 17.39
C ALA A 352 -0.70 7.08 17.08
N PRO A 353 -1.36 6.49 18.08
CA PRO A 353 -2.49 5.58 17.84
C PRO A 353 -3.56 6.25 16.98
N ALA A 354 -4.41 5.43 16.34
CA ALA A 354 -5.61 5.95 15.70
C ALA A 354 -6.47 6.72 16.73
N PRO A 355 -6.97 7.90 16.38
CA PRO A 355 -7.80 8.68 17.29
C PRO A 355 -9.17 8.02 17.48
N VAL A 356 -9.83 8.36 18.58
CA VAL A 356 -11.28 8.20 18.69
C VAL A 356 -11.92 9.12 17.63
N ILE A 357 -12.91 8.58 16.93
CA ILE A 357 -13.56 9.29 15.81
C ILE A 357 -14.19 10.59 16.33
N GLY A 358 -13.90 11.69 15.66
CA GLY A 358 -14.39 13.03 16.00
C GLY A 358 -13.72 13.69 17.20
N SER A 359 -12.74 13.05 17.86
CA SER A 359 -12.11 13.59 19.08
C SER A 359 -11.38 14.92 18.91
N HIS A 360 -11.10 15.33 17.69
CA HIS A 360 -10.40 16.59 17.37
C HIS A 360 -11.31 17.62 16.69
N THR A 361 -12.64 17.38 16.62
CA THR A 361 -13.53 18.21 15.83
C THR A 361 -13.47 19.68 16.26
N ARG A 362 -13.65 19.97 17.53
CA ARG A 362 -13.62 21.35 18.06
C ARG A 362 -12.29 22.04 17.77
N ASP A 363 -11.18 21.40 18.16
CA ASP A 363 -9.85 21.99 18.03
C ASP A 363 -9.51 22.30 16.56
N VAL A 364 -9.76 21.35 15.67
CA VAL A 364 -9.48 21.47 14.23
C VAL A 364 -10.33 22.57 13.57
N LEU A 365 -11.62 22.66 13.93
CA LEU A 365 -12.50 23.69 13.36
C LEU A 365 -12.12 25.08 13.88
N THR A 366 -11.72 25.20 15.14
CA THR A 366 -11.21 26.45 15.70
C THR A 366 -9.89 26.87 15.02
N GLU A 367 -8.96 25.92 14.81
CA GLU A 367 -7.72 26.18 14.04
C GLU A 367 -7.99 26.62 12.60
N ALA A 368 -9.08 26.15 11.99
CA ALA A 368 -9.52 26.54 10.66
C ALA A 368 -10.18 27.94 10.62
N GLY A 369 -10.34 28.59 11.77
CA GLY A 369 -10.88 29.96 11.86
C GLY A 369 -12.41 30.05 11.85
N LEU A 370 -13.14 28.95 12.12
CA LEU A 370 -14.59 29.01 12.28
C LEU A 370 -14.94 29.78 13.57
N ALA A 371 -16.03 30.57 13.51
CA ALA A 371 -16.57 31.25 14.67
C ALA A 371 -17.07 30.24 15.74
N GLU A 372 -16.97 30.58 17.01
CA GLU A 372 -17.33 29.68 18.12
C GLU A 372 -18.77 29.14 17.97
N GLU A 373 -19.72 29.97 17.54
CA GLU A 373 -21.11 29.58 17.30
C GLU A 373 -21.24 28.48 16.24
N GLN A 374 -20.41 28.55 15.19
CA GLN A 374 -20.36 27.54 14.12
C GLN A 374 -19.75 26.24 14.65
N VAL A 375 -18.66 26.34 15.43
CA VAL A 375 -18.01 25.18 16.06
C VAL A 375 -18.98 24.51 17.02
N GLU A 376 -19.71 25.26 17.87
CA GLU A 376 -20.73 24.71 18.77
C GLU A 376 -21.86 24.01 18.00
N ALA A 377 -22.34 24.61 16.91
CA ALA A 377 -23.39 24.03 16.10
C ALA A 377 -22.96 22.69 15.48
N LEU A 378 -21.73 22.62 14.92
CA LEU A 378 -21.17 21.43 14.28
C LEU A 378 -20.77 20.34 15.28
N THR A 379 -20.49 20.68 16.53
CA THR A 379 -20.09 19.71 17.58
C THR A 379 -21.25 19.27 18.46
N ARG A 380 -22.44 19.84 18.27
CA ARG A 380 -23.62 19.51 19.09
C ARG A 380 -24.06 18.07 18.83
N GLY A 381 -23.93 17.24 19.86
CA GLY A 381 -24.33 15.84 19.82
C GLY A 381 -23.26 14.85 19.32
N LEU A 382 -22.01 15.32 19.19
CA LEU A 382 -20.85 14.45 18.93
C LEU A 382 -20.37 13.77 20.21
#